data_7710b22548e8b8fbd217c81432807d60
#
_entry.id   7710b22548e8b8fbd217c81432807d60
#
_cell.length_a   1.000
_cell.length_b   1.000
_cell.length_c   1.000
_cell.angle_alpha   90.00
_cell.angle_beta   90.00
_cell.angle_gamma   90.00
#
_symmetry.space_group_name_H-M   'P 1'
#
loop_
_entity.id
_entity.type
_entity.pdbx_description
1 polymer ?
#
loop_
_entity_poly.entity_id
_entity_poly.type
_entity_poly.pdbx_seq_one_letter_code
_entity_poly.pdbx_strand_id
1 'polypeptide(L)'
;GTGGDGMNTLNISTASALLLSSMGVKVAKHGNKAVSSKCGSGDVLEALNIKIDLEPNDIETQINKNNFGFMFAPNYHSAMKFVGPTRKKIGKRTIFNLIGPLSSPALVKRQIVGVFDKKLLKIFANALKNLGIKYAWIVNSEDGLDEISPYAKTHIIQLKENKISEISIDPKKLNVNADKFENLIGDDAKFNADKIINIFKGEDNDFSKAVCLNAAAGLIVNENHINFADAYNNAREHILSSKAIKHLEKVQNGWKCSWKNNSKEKFKDKKFKK
;
A
#
# COMPACT_ATOMS: atom_id res chain seq x y z
N GLY A 1 1.85 -5.34 2.82
CA GLY A 1 2.27 -6.34 3.81
C GLY A 1 2.55 -5.72 5.18
N THR A 2 2.48 -6.52 6.21
CA THR A 2 2.88 -6.10 7.57
C THR A 2 4.40 -5.91 7.68
N GLY A 3 5.12 -6.38 6.67
CA GLY A 3 6.56 -6.56 6.69
C GLY A 3 6.98 -7.72 7.61
N GLY A 4 8.23 -8.09 7.54
CA GLY A 4 8.76 -9.14 8.39
C GLY A 4 8.64 -10.55 7.82
N ASP A 5 8.23 -10.70 6.58
CA ASP A 5 8.36 -11.94 5.81
C ASP A 5 9.83 -12.31 5.55
N GLY A 6 10.73 -11.31 5.61
CA GLY A 6 12.16 -11.49 5.38
C GLY A 6 12.55 -11.65 3.91
N MET A 7 11.60 -11.46 3.00
CA MET A 7 11.79 -11.72 1.58
C MET A 7 12.51 -10.58 0.85
N ASN A 8 12.61 -9.40 1.45
CA ASN A 8 13.26 -8.20 0.89
C ASN A 8 12.79 -7.86 -0.54
N THR A 9 11.50 -7.97 -0.79
CA THR A 9 10.93 -7.70 -2.10
C THR A 9 10.85 -6.20 -2.41
N LEU A 10 10.70 -5.89 -3.70
CA LEU A 10 10.25 -4.59 -4.18
C LEU A 10 8.97 -4.14 -3.43
N ASN A 11 8.74 -2.85 -3.36
CA ASN A 11 7.60 -2.29 -2.62
C ASN A 11 6.25 -2.54 -3.32
N ILE A 12 5.83 -3.83 -3.40
CA ILE A 12 4.63 -4.28 -4.10
C ILE A 12 3.40 -3.52 -3.64
N SER A 13 3.13 -3.47 -2.32
CA SER A 13 1.95 -2.78 -1.79
C SER A 13 1.94 -1.28 -2.06
N THR A 14 3.12 -0.63 -2.13
CA THR A 14 3.21 0.81 -2.46
C THR A 14 2.91 1.03 -3.94
N ALA A 15 3.47 0.23 -4.83
CA ALA A 15 3.19 0.28 -6.26
C ALA A 15 1.71 -0.02 -6.55
N SER A 16 1.13 -1.04 -5.89
CA SER A 16 -0.30 -1.38 -6.01
C SER A 16 -1.21 -0.26 -5.53
N ALA A 17 -0.85 0.44 -4.44
CA ALA A 17 -1.59 1.58 -3.93
C ALA A 17 -1.59 2.76 -4.94
N LEU A 18 -0.44 3.04 -5.55
CA LEU A 18 -0.32 4.06 -6.60
C LEU A 18 -1.09 3.66 -7.87
N LEU A 19 -1.03 2.38 -8.27
CA LEU A 19 -1.81 1.86 -9.39
C LEU A 19 -3.31 2.00 -9.14
N LEU A 20 -3.81 1.57 -7.98
CA LEU A 20 -5.22 1.72 -7.59
C LEU A 20 -5.67 3.18 -7.64
N SER A 21 -4.86 4.09 -7.14
CA SER A 21 -5.18 5.52 -7.18
C SER A 21 -5.29 6.05 -8.62
N SER A 22 -4.46 5.54 -9.53
CA SER A 22 -4.51 5.88 -10.95
C SER A 22 -5.76 5.34 -11.66
N MET A 23 -6.35 4.28 -11.10
CA MET A 23 -7.62 3.68 -11.54
C MET A 23 -8.86 4.32 -10.88
N GLY A 24 -8.69 5.43 -10.15
CA GLY A 24 -9.77 6.20 -9.55
C GLY A 24 -10.17 5.76 -8.14
N VAL A 25 -9.51 4.77 -7.54
CA VAL A 25 -9.77 4.35 -6.16
C VAL A 25 -9.09 5.32 -5.20
N LYS A 26 -9.85 5.86 -4.22
CA LYS A 26 -9.26 6.66 -3.14
C LYS A 26 -8.49 5.77 -2.19
N VAL A 27 -7.18 5.98 -2.12
CA VAL A 27 -6.25 5.16 -1.32
C VAL A 27 -5.61 5.99 -0.22
N ALA A 28 -5.78 5.54 1.01
CA ALA A 28 -5.09 6.04 2.19
C ALA A 28 -4.06 5.00 2.62
N LYS A 29 -2.79 5.24 2.31
CA LYS A 29 -1.70 4.31 2.65
C LYS A 29 -1.03 4.74 3.95
N HIS A 30 -1.07 3.87 4.96
CA HIS A 30 -0.33 4.06 6.20
C HIS A 30 1.00 3.30 6.13
N GLY A 31 2.10 3.92 6.49
CA GLY A 31 3.41 3.30 6.40
C GLY A 31 4.54 4.07 7.07
N ASN A 32 5.74 3.52 7.00
CA ASN A 32 6.93 4.08 7.63
C ASN A 32 8.14 3.97 6.69
N LYS A 33 9.25 4.60 7.08
CA LYS A 33 10.57 4.31 6.54
C LYS A 33 11.10 2.99 7.07
N ALA A 34 12.08 2.42 6.39
CA ALA A 34 12.74 1.19 6.79
C ALA A 34 13.38 1.31 8.17
N VAL A 35 13.25 0.26 8.98
CA VAL A 35 13.95 0.12 10.26
C VAL A 35 14.96 -1.02 10.21
N SER A 36 14.62 -2.11 9.53
CA SER A 36 15.44 -3.31 9.39
C SER A 36 15.54 -3.84 7.95
N SER A 37 14.62 -3.46 7.07
CA SER A 37 14.69 -3.75 5.63
C SER A 37 15.52 -2.70 4.89
N LYS A 38 15.89 -2.96 3.63
CA LYS A 38 16.64 -2.01 2.80
C LYS A 38 15.81 -0.78 2.39
N CYS A 39 14.51 -0.92 2.21
CA CYS A 39 13.62 0.13 1.74
C CYS A 39 12.21 -0.04 2.30
N GLY A 40 11.71 0.96 3.00
CA GLY A 40 10.33 1.04 3.45
C GLY A 40 9.43 1.81 2.47
N SER A 41 8.13 1.83 2.76
CA SER A 41 7.16 2.56 1.91
C SER A 41 7.42 4.07 1.88
N GLY A 42 7.88 4.67 2.98
CA GLY A 42 8.25 6.09 3.02
C GLY A 42 9.48 6.38 2.17
N ASP A 43 10.50 5.50 2.22
CA ASP A 43 11.74 5.70 1.48
C ASP A 43 11.50 5.69 -0.03
N VAL A 44 10.75 4.71 -0.54
CA VAL A 44 10.46 4.62 -1.97
C VAL A 44 9.56 5.76 -2.44
N LEU A 45 8.62 6.24 -1.62
CA LEU A 45 7.78 7.39 -1.98
C LEU A 45 8.61 8.67 -2.07
N GLU A 46 9.55 8.91 -1.17
CA GLU A 46 10.49 10.04 -1.27
C GLU A 46 11.36 9.93 -2.54
N ALA A 47 11.88 8.74 -2.84
CA ALA A 47 12.64 8.50 -4.07
C ALA A 47 11.80 8.72 -5.34
N LEU A 48 10.49 8.52 -5.27
CA LEU A 48 9.52 8.89 -6.30
C LEU A 48 9.15 10.38 -6.28
N ASN A 49 9.82 11.23 -5.50
CA ASN A 49 9.49 12.65 -5.30
C ASN A 49 8.06 12.90 -4.79
N ILE A 50 7.52 11.98 -4.01
CA ILE A 50 6.23 12.15 -3.31
C ILE A 50 6.52 12.58 -1.88
N LYS A 51 5.96 13.72 -1.47
CA LYS A 51 6.11 14.24 -0.12
C LYS A 51 5.35 13.36 0.88
N ILE A 52 6.04 12.88 1.93
CA ILE A 52 5.48 11.95 2.93
C ILE A 52 5.11 12.60 4.26
N ASP A 53 5.63 13.78 4.55
CA ASP A 53 5.48 14.52 5.83
C ASP A 53 4.40 15.61 5.74
N LEU A 54 3.29 15.31 5.09
CA LEU A 54 2.15 16.21 4.96
C LEU A 54 1.32 16.25 6.25
N GLU A 55 0.73 17.43 6.51
CA GLU A 55 -0.29 17.58 7.55
C GLU A 55 -1.60 16.85 7.17
N PRO A 56 -2.43 16.42 8.15
CA PRO A 56 -3.65 15.67 7.89
C PRO A 56 -4.58 16.31 6.86
N ASN A 57 -4.80 17.63 6.91
CA ASN A 57 -5.64 18.36 5.96
C ASN A 57 -5.09 18.33 4.53
N ASP A 58 -3.76 18.36 4.38
CA ASP A 58 -3.10 18.28 3.08
C ASP A 58 -3.24 16.86 2.51
N ILE A 59 -3.14 15.82 3.37
CA ILE A 59 -3.34 14.42 2.97
C ILE A 59 -4.78 14.21 2.49
N GLU A 60 -5.78 14.73 3.21
CA GLU A 60 -7.19 14.67 2.79
C GLU A 60 -7.37 15.35 1.42
N THR A 61 -6.75 16.51 1.24
CA THR A 61 -6.76 17.23 -0.04
C THR A 61 -6.14 16.39 -1.16
N GLN A 62 -5.02 15.71 -0.89
CA GLN A 62 -4.37 14.83 -1.88
C GLN A 62 -5.26 13.63 -2.23
N ILE A 63 -5.87 12.97 -1.24
CA ILE A 63 -6.81 11.87 -1.49
C ILE A 63 -7.99 12.36 -2.36
N ASN A 64 -8.52 13.54 -2.09
CA ASN A 64 -9.66 14.06 -2.85
C ASN A 64 -9.29 14.50 -4.27
N LYS A 65 -8.09 15.04 -4.50
CA LYS A 65 -7.65 15.51 -5.82
C LYS A 65 -6.99 14.44 -6.66
N ASN A 66 -6.16 13.61 -6.04
CA ASN A 66 -5.26 12.67 -6.71
C ASN A 66 -5.51 11.21 -6.29
N ASN A 67 -6.58 10.91 -5.55
CA ASN A 67 -6.92 9.58 -5.07
C ASN A 67 -5.83 8.89 -4.22
N PHE A 68 -4.78 9.60 -3.81
CA PHE A 68 -3.67 9.02 -3.05
C PHE A 68 -3.26 9.93 -1.89
N GLY A 69 -3.14 9.34 -0.70
CA GLY A 69 -2.56 9.99 0.47
C GLY A 69 -1.69 9.01 1.25
N PHE A 70 -0.52 9.49 1.67
CA PHE A 70 0.38 8.73 2.52
C PHE A 70 0.37 9.28 3.94
N MET A 71 0.07 8.42 4.91
CA MET A 71 0.10 8.74 6.33
C MET A 71 1.38 8.18 6.93
N PHE A 72 2.34 9.06 7.16
CA PHE A 72 3.62 8.72 7.75
C PHE A 72 3.45 8.37 9.23
N ALA A 73 3.65 7.11 9.60
CA ALA A 73 3.34 6.58 10.92
C ALA A 73 3.89 7.40 12.11
N PRO A 74 5.11 7.95 12.07
CA PRO A 74 5.62 8.80 13.16
C PRO A 74 4.77 10.04 13.47
N ASN A 75 4.06 10.58 12.48
CA ASN A 75 3.22 11.77 12.66
C ASN A 75 1.91 11.46 13.39
N TYR A 76 1.47 10.18 13.37
CA TYR A 76 0.19 9.75 13.94
C TYR A 76 0.32 8.95 15.24
N HIS A 77 1.49 8.36 15.49
CA HIS A 77 1.71 7.46 16.61
C HIS A 77 2.83 7.97 17.52
N SER A 78 2.61 9.11 18.17
CA SER A 78 3.60 9.76 19.05
C SER A 78 4.12 8.85 20.17
N ALA A 79 3.27 7.98 20.71
CA ALA A 79 3.64 6.99 21.75
C ALA A 79 4.73 5.99 21.24
N MET A 80 4.83 5.76 19.94
CA MET A 80 5.86 4.88 19.36
C MET A 80 7.28 5.41 19.53
N LYS A 81 7.46 6.71 19.77
CA LYS A 81 8.77 7.30 20.09
C LYS A 81 9.37 6.70 21.35
N PHE A 82 8.54 6.40 22.36
CA PHE A 82 8.98 5.85 23.64
C PHE A 82 9.36 4.37 23.55
N VAL A 83 8.73 3.61 22.68
CA VAL A 83 9.02 2.17 22.52
C VAL A 83 10.06 1.85 21.45
N GLY A 84 10.34 2.81 20.57
CA GLY A 84 11.31 2.65 19.47
C GLY A 84 12.70 2.20 19.92
N PRO A 85 13.36 2.87 20.88
CA PRO A 85 14.67 2.46 21.39
C PRO A 85 14.67 1.06 21.97
N THR A 86 13.64 0.68 22.72
CA THR A 86 13.49 -0.66 23.30
C THR A 86 13.32 -1.74 22.23
N ARG A 87 12.49 -1.46 21.20
CA ARG A 87 12.32 -2.36 20.06
C ARG A 87 13.65 -2.61 19.34
N LYS A 88 14.44 -1.55 19.11
CA LYS A 88 15.76 -1.66 18.49
C LYS A 88 16.72 -2.52 19.32
N LYS A 89 16.71 -2.38 20.65
CA LYS A 89 17.53 -3.21 21.56
C LYS A 89 17.12 -4.69 21.56
N ILE A 90 15.81 -4.96 21.51
CA ILE A 90 15.27 -6.33 21.48
C ILE A 90 15.67 -7.05 20.19
N GLY A 91 15.71 -6.34 19.05
CA GLY A 91 16.09 -6.88 17.74
C GLY A 91 15.20 -8.02 17.20
N LYS A 92 14.10 -8.33 17.91
CA LYS A 92 13.16 -9.41 17.56
C LYS A 92 11.79 -8.84 17.20
N ARG A 93 10.99 -9.64 16.48
CA ARG A 93 9.59 -9.31 16.21
C ARG A 93 8.79 -9.21 17.51
N THR A 94 7.91 -8.21 17.58
CA THR A 94 7.02 -7.95 18.70
C THR A 94 5.62 -7.68 18.18
N ILE A 95 4.65 -7.52 19.07
CA ILE A 95 3.29 -7.10 18.72
C ILE A 95 3.26 -5.81 17.89
N PHE A 96 4.23 -4.91 18.07
CA PHE A 96 4.35 -3.67 17.32
C PHE A 96 4.61 -3.86 15.82
N ASN A 97 5.02 -5.04 15.37
CA ASN A 97 5.13 -5.39 13.97
C ASN A 97 3.76 -5.75 13.35
N LEU A 98 2.78 -6.06 14.20
CA LEU A 98 1.46 -6.52 13.77
C LEU A 98 0.38 -5.44 13.88
N ILE A 99 0.52 -4.48 14.82
CA ILE A 99 -0.55 -3.51 15.09
C ILE A 99 -0.66 -2.39 14.03
N GLY A 100 0.39 -2.17 13.22
CA GLY A 100 0.39 -1.12 12.21
C GLY A 100 -0.87 -1.11 11.33
N PRO A 101 -1.21 -2.22 10.65
CA PRO A 101 -2.42 -2.31 9.83
C PRO A 101 -3.73 -2.18 10.62
N LEU A 102 -3.71 -2.44 11.93
CA LEU A 102 -4.89 -2.34 12.81
C LEU A 102 -5.08 -0.93 13.40
N SER A 103 -4.13 -0.03 13.18
CA SER A 103 -4.10 1.32 13.74
C SER A 103 -4.04 2.42 12.68
N SER A 104 -4.58 2.17 11.49
CA SER A 104 -4.60 3.17 10.41
C SER A 104 -5.36 4.42 10.85
N PRO A 105 -4.74 5.62 10.80
CA PRO A 105 -5.39 6.86 11.21
C PRO A 105 -6.51 7.31 10.25
N ALA A 106 -6.60 6.73 9.05
CA ALA A 106 -7.66 7.05 8.09
C ALA A 106 -9.02 6.44 8.44
N LEU A 107 -9.12 5.59 9.47
CA LEU A 107 -10.36 4.92 9.88
C LEU A 107 -11.11 4.28 8.70
N VAL A 108 -10.37 3.71 7.76
CA VAL A 108 -10.90 3.10 6.54
C VAL A 108 -11.91 2.00 6.88
N LYS A 109 -12.86 1.77 5.97
CA LYS A 109 -13.85 0.69 6.09
C LYS A 109 -13.54 -0.51 5.19
N ARG A 110 -12.53 -0.35 4.31
CA ARG A 110 -12.07 -1.37 3.36
C ARG A 110 -10.56 -1.47 3.43
N GLN A 111 -10.01 -2.68 3.50
CA GLN A 111 -8.57 -2.86 3.73
C GLN A 111 -8.05 -4.17 3.14
N ILE A 112 -6.80 -4.14 2.65
CA ILE A 112 -6.02 -5.33 2.37
C ILE A 112 -4.85 -5.35 3.35
N VAL A 113 -4.62 -6.50 3.95
CA VAL A 113 -3.52 -6.71 4.92
C VAL A 113 -2.78 -7.99 4.56
N GLY A 114 -1.50 -7.87 4.24
CA GLY A 114 -0.63 -9.03 4.12
C GLY A 114 -0.01 -9.39 5.47
N VAL A 115 0.06 -10.67 5.78
CA VAL A 115 0.66 -11.20 7.01
C VAL A 115 1.72 -12.24 6.69
N PHE A 116 2.83 -12.23 7.42
CA PHE A 116 3.98 -13.10 7.19
C PHE A 116 3.79 -14.56 7.65
N ASP A 117 2.73 -14.86 8.40
CA ASP A 117 2.41 -16.21 8.89
C ASP A 117 0.93 -16.50 8.69
N LYS A 118 0.63 -17.63 8.06
CA LYS A 118 -0.74 -18.10 7.80
C LYS A 118 -1.59 -18.17 9.07
N LYS A 119 -1.01 -18.45 10.22
CA LYS A 119 -1.71 -18.48 11.52
C LYS A 119 -2.31 -17.13 11.90
N LEU A 120 -1.76 -16.03 11.38
CA LEU A 120 -2.25 -14.68 11.64
C LEU A 120 -3.51 -14.32 10.86
N LEU A 121 -3.83 -15.02 9.78
CA LEU A 121 -4.94 -14.71 8.89
C LEU A 121 -6.27 -14.55 9.65
N LYS A 122 -6.68 -15.56 10.43
CA LYS A 122 -7.94 -15.52 11.19
C LYS A 122 -7.89 -14.53 12.35
N ILE A 123 -6.72 -14.37 12.98
CA ILE A 123 -6.52 -13.42 14.08
C ILE A 123 -6.75 -11.99 13.58
N PHE A 124 -6.15 -11.63 12.44
CA PHE A 124 -6.34 -10.31 11.83
C PHE A 124 -7.77 -10.08 11.36
N ALA A 125 -8.41 -11.08 10.75
CA ALA A 125 -9.80 -10.97 10.32
C ALA A 125 -10.74 -10.66 11.50
N ASN A 126 -10.57 -11.34 12.63
CA ASN A 126 -11.36 -11.07 13.84
C ASN A 126 -11.04 -9.69 14.44
N ALA A 127 -9.76 -9.29 14.47
CA ALA A 127 -9.37 -7.96 14.96
C ALA A 127 -10.00 -6.86 14.08
N LEU A 128 -9.91 -6.97 12.75
CA LEU A 128 -10.49 -6.01 11.83
C LEU A 128 -12.03 -5.97 11.92
N LYS A 129 -12.68 -7.11 12.12
CA LYS A 129 -14.12 -7.20 12.38
C LYS A 129 -14.50 -6.40 13.64
N ASN A 130 -13.77 -6.59 14.74
CA ASN A 130 -14.00 -5.88 15.99
C ASN A 130 -13.74 -4.37 15.88
N LEU A 131 -12.84 -3.96 14.98
CA LEU A 131 -12.57 -2.55 14.65
C LEU A 131 -13.62 -1.94 13.69
N GLY A 132 -14.62 -2.70 13.28
CA GLY A 132 -15.72 -2.22 12.43
C GLY A 132 -15.34 -2.03 10.96
N ILE A 133 -14.34 -2.77 10.48
CA ILE A 133 -14.02 -2.88 9.06
C ILE A 133 -15.15 -3.64 8.36
N LYS A 134 -15.63 -3.11 7.25
CA LYS A 134 -16.75 -3.72 6.49
C LYS A 134 -16.28 -4.78 5.51
N TYR A 135 -15.17 -4.52 4.82
CA TYR A 135 -14.62 -5.45 3.84
C TYR A 135 -13.09 -5.47 3.95
N ALA A 136 -12.52 -6.64 4.17
CA ALA A 136 -11.07 -6.81 4.16
C ALA A 136 -10.67 -8.17 3.57
N TRP A 137 -9.50 -8.17 2.93
CA TRP A 137 -8.76 -9.37 2.61
C TRP A 137 -7.48 -9.42 3.44
N ILE A 138 -7.29 -10.51 4.16
CA ILE A 138 -6.05 -10.80 4.88
C ILE A 138 -5.36 -11.92 4.11
N VAL A 139 -4.15 -11.65 3.63
CA VAL A 139 -3.47 -12.49 2.65
C VAL A 139 -2.15 -13.04 3.18
N ASN A 140 -1.81 -14.27 2.77
CA ASN A 140 -0.52 -14.90 2.98
C ASN A 140 -0.28 -15.92 1.88
N SER A 141 0.85 -15.84 1.20
CA SER A 141 1.17 -16.74 0.09
C SER A 141 1.98 -17.95 0.54
N GLU A 142 1.85 -19.07 -0.21
CA GLU A 142 2.56 -20.33 0.10
C GLU A 142 4.07 -20.24 -0.07
N ASP A 143 4.58 -19.28 -0.85
CA ASP A 143 6.01 -18.96 -0.98
C ASP A 143 6.54 -18.06 0.14
N GLY A 144 5.68 -17.68 1.09
CA GLY A 144 6.04 -16.88 2.27
C GLY A 144 5.81 -15.40 2.14
N LEU A 145 5.40 -14.88 0.97
CA LEU A 145 5.08 -13.47 0.80
C LEU A 145 3.88 -13.06 1.65
N ASP A 146 3.97 -11.88 2.24
CA ASP A 146 2.84 -11.17 2.86
C ASP A 146 2.06 -10.31 1.85
N GLU A 147 1.99 -10.79 0.59
CA GLU A 147 1.30 -10.20 -0.56
C GLU A 147 0.64 -11.30 -1.40
N ILE A 148 -0.15 -10.94 -2.41
CA ILE A 148 -0.62 -11.90 -3.42
C ILE A 148 0.52 -12.18 -4.39
N SER A 149 1.01 -13.41 -4.37
CA SER A 149 2.16 -13.84 -5.15
C SER A 149 1.80 -14.14 -6.61
N PRO A 150 2.67 -13.80 -7.57
CA PRO A 150 2.56 -14.26 -8.95
C PRO A 150 3.09 -15.69 -9.16
N TYR A 151 3.75 -16.30 -8.15
CA TYR A 151 4.39 -17.63 -8.26
C TYR A 151 3.64 -18.74 -7.56
N ALA A 152 3.00 -18.41 -6.44
CA ALA A 152 2.40 -19.38 -5.54
C ALA A 152 0.95 -19.02 -5.20
N LYS A 153 0.21 -20.06 -4.77
CA LYS A 153 -1.16 -19.87 -4.28
C LYS A 153 -1.15 -18.99 -3.03
N THR A 154 -2.05 -18.04 -3.00
CA THR A 154 -2.26 -17.13 -1.86
C THR A 154 -3.53 -17.54 -1.11
N HIS A 155 -3.39 -17.78 0.20
CA HIS A 155 -4.51 -17.99 1.12
C HIS A 155 -5.06 -16.64 1.57
N ILE A 156 -6.37 -16.52 1.60
CA ILE A 156 -7.07 -15.29 1.93
C ILE A 156 -8.17 -15.58 2.93
N ILE A 157 -8.18 -14.85 4.03
CA ILE A 157 -9.38 -14.73 4.85
C ILE A 157 -10.10 -13.45 4.44
N GLN A 158 -11.30 -13.62 3.93
CA GLN A 158 -12.18 -12.52 3.57
C GLN A 158 -13.10 -12.19 4.75
N LEU A 159 -13.09 -10.94 5.18
CA LEU A 159 -14.12 -10.33 6.00
C LEU A 159 -15.02 -9.50 5.09
N LYS A 160 -16.30 -9.80 5.03
CA LYS A 160 -17.29 -8.99 4.30
C LYS A 160 -18.59 -8.96 5.09
N GLU A 161 -19.09 -7.75 5.41
CA GLU A 161 -20.34 -7.52 6.14
C GLU A 161 -20.44 -8.42 7.40
N ASN A 162 -19.40 -8.37 8.23
CA ASN A 162 -19.26 -9.18 9.46
C ASN A 162 -19.14 -10.70 9.27
N LYS A 163 -19.18 -11.21 8.04
CA LYS A 163 -18.97 -12.63 7.73
C LYS A 163 -17.50 -12.87 7.39
N ILE A 164 -16.96 -13.95 7.90
CA ILE A 164 -15.59 -14.40 7.62
C ILE A 164 -15.65 -15.66 6.78
N SER A 165 -14.93 -15.69 5.67
CA SER A 165 -14.84 -16.84 4.76
C SER A 165 -13.39 -17.04 4.30
N GLU A 166 -13.07 -18.26 3.90
CA GLU A 166 -11.77 -18.62 3.33
C GLU A 166 -11.88 -18.68 1.82
N ILE A 167 -10.97 -18.01 1.13
CA ILE A 167 -10.81 -18.08 -0.31
C ILE A 167 -9.33 -18.21 -0.66
N SER A 168 -9.02 -18.44 -1.92
CA SER A 168 -7.63 -18.45 -2.37
C SER A 168 -7.51 -17.98 -3.81
N ILE A 169 -6.37 -17.39 -4.13
CA ILE A 169 -5.97 -17.02 -5.49
C ILE A 169 -4.82 -17.93 -5.90
N ASP A 170 -4.99 -18.56 -7.07
CA ASP A 170 -3.94 -19.35 -7.71
C ASP A 170 -3.56 -18.64 -9.02
N PRO A 171 -2.35 -18.09 -9.15
CA PRO A 171 -1.92 -17.35 -10.33
C PRO A 171 -1.95 -18.20 -11.60
N LYS A 172 -1.72 -19.51 -11.49
CA LYS A 172 -1.79 -20.44 -12.64
C LYS A 172 -3.19 -20.50 -13.24
N LYS A 173 -4.24 -20.42 -12.42
CA LYS A 173 -5.64 -20.40 -12.89
C LYS A 173 -6.03 -19.10 -13.57
N LEU A 174 -5.22 -18.04 -13.40
CA LEU A 174 -5.39 -16.74 -14.04
C LEU A 174 -4.47 -16.57 -15.26
N ASN A 175 -3.76 -17.62 -15.67
CA ASN A 175 -2.74 -17.57 -16.72
C ASN A 175 -1.64 -16.52 -16.43
N VAL A 176 -1.34 -16.29 -15.17
CA VAL A 176 -0.22 -15.43 -14.76
C VAL A 176 1.04 -16.28 -14.79
N ASN A 177 1.85 -16.07 -15.83
CA ASN A 177 3.12 -16.75 -16.01
C ASN A 177 4.23 -15.84 -15.50
N ALA A 178 4.73 -16.11 -14.31
CA ALA A 178 5.88 -15.44 -13.72
C ALA A 178 7.10 -16.38 -13.78
N ASP A 179 8.29 -15.80 -13.98
CA ASP A 179 9.50 -16.57 -14.23
C ASP A 179 10.12 -17.08 -12.93
N LYS A 180 10.63 -16.17 -12.09
CA LYS A 180 11.37 -16.53 -10.88
C LYS A 180 11.29 -15.45 -9.81
N PHE A 181 11.34 -15.91 -8.57
CA PHE A 181 11.19 -15.06 -7.38
C PHE A 181 12.25 -13.93 -7.30
N GLU A 182 13.44 -14.19 -7.77
CA GLU A 182 14.55 -13.21 -7.78
C GLU A 182 14.20 -11.92 -8.51
N ASN A 183 13.26 -11.97 -9.46
CA ASN A 183 12.75 -10.79 -10.17
C ASN A 183 11.95 -9.82 -9.27
N LEU A 184 11.54 -10.27 -8.08
CA LEU A 184 10.89 -9.44 -7.08
C LEU A 184 11.83 -8.89 -6.00
N ILE A 185 13.10 -9.31 -5.97
CA ILE A 185 14.04 -8.84 -4.96
C ILE A 185 14.28 -7.33 -5.13
N GLY A 186 14.04 -6.61 -4.06
CA GLY A 186 14.28 -5.17 -3.96
C GLY A 186 15.68 -4.83 -3.46
N ASP A 187 16.01 -3.55 -3.56
CA ASP A 187 17.25 -3.01 -3.03
C ASP A 187 16.99 -1.65 -2.34
N ASP A 188 17.83 -0.65 -2.59
CA ASP A 188 17.64 0.68 -2.03
C ASP A 188 16.39 1.40 -2.59
N ALA A 189 16.09 2.54 -2.02
CA ALA A 189 14.89 3.30 -2.37
C ALA A 189 14.88 3.78 -3.83
N LYS A 190 16.05 4.14 -4.36
CA LYS A 190 16.19 4.57 -5.75
C LYS A 190 15.95 3.43 -6.72
N PHE A 191 16.58 2.29 -6.48
CA PHE A 191 16.38 1.07 -7.29
C PHE A 191 14.89 0.69 -7.32
N ASN A 192 14.23 0.65 -6.16
CA ASN A 192 12.82 0.29 -6.07
C ASN A 192 11.91 1.32 -6.76
N ALA A 193 12.22 2.61 -6.65
CA ALA A 193 11.49 3.68 -7.34
C ALA A 193 11.63 3.56 -8.87
N ASP A 194 12.84 3.30 -9.37
CA ASP A 194 13.08 3.10 -10.81
C ASP A 194 12.27 1.90 -11.34
N LYS A 195 12.17 0.80 -10.58
CA LYS A 195 11.34 -0.36 -10.95
C LYS A 195 9.85 0.00 -11.01
N ILE A 196 9.34 0.81 -10.08
CA ILE A 196 7.94 1.30 -10.12
C ILE A 196 7.72 2.17 -11.35
N ILE A 197 8.63 3.10 -11.65
CA ILE A 197 8.54 3.96 -12.83
C ILE A 197 8.49 3.13 -14.12
N ASN A 198 9.35 2.10 -14.21
CA ASN A 198 9.44 1.25 -15.40
C ASN A 198 8.15 0.49 -15.67
N ILE A 199 7.57 -0.18 -14.66
CA ILE A 199 6.28 -0.86 -14.85
C ILE A 199 5.16 0.14 -15.17
N PHE A 200 5.16 1.34 -14.59
CA PHE A 200 4.15 2.37 -14.88
C PHE A 200 4.30 2.99 -16.28
N LYS A 201 5.48 2.87 -16.90
CA LYS A 201 5.69 3.17 -18.33
C LYS A 201 5.21 2.05 -19.26
N GLY A 202 4.76 0.91 -18.71
CA GLY A 202 4.21 -0.21 -19.47
C GLY A 202 5.11 -1.44 -19.56
N GLU A 203 6.19 -1.54 -18.77
CA GLU A 203 7.01 -2.75 -18.73
C GLU A 203 6.21 -3.92 -18.13
N ASP A 204 6.07 -5.02 -18.90
CA ASP A 204 5.38 -6.23 -18.47
C ASP A 204 6.40 -7.28 -17.98
N ASN A 205 6.55 -7.36 -16.67
CA ASN A 205 7.48 -8.26 -15.99
C ASN A 205 6.85 -8.85 -14.73
N ASP A 206 7.58 -9.67 -13.97
CA ASP A 206 7.05 -10.32 -12.77
C ASP A 206 6.63 -9.33 -11.70
N PHE A 207 7.32 -8.18 -11.59
CA PHE A 207 6.94 -7.14 -10.65
C PHE A 207 5.61 -6.48 -11.05
N SER A 208 5.39 -6.19 -12.35
CA SER A 208 4.11 -5.67 -12.83
C SER A 208 2.97 -6.65 -12.58
N LYS A 209 3.20 -7.96 -12.79
CA LYS A 209 2.23 -9.02 -12.48
C LYS A 209 1.86 -9.05 -11.00
N ALA A 210 2.87 -9.02 -10.10
CA ALA A 210 2.63 -8.95 -8.66
C ALA A 210 1.82 -7.70 -8.27
N VAL A 211 2.19 -6.53 -8.80
CA VAL A 211 1.49 -5.26 -8.56
C VAL A 211 0.05 -5.33 -9.05
N CYS A 212 -0.20 -5.90 -10.25
CA CYS A 212 -1.56 -6.05 -10.80
C CYS A 212 -2.42 -7.01 -9.96
N LEU A 213 -1.87 -8.13 -9.46
CA LEU A 213 -2.59 -9.05 -8.59
C LEU A 213 -3.03 -8.37 -7.28
N ASN A 214 -2.14 -7.60 -6.68
CA ASN A 214 -2.46 -6.90 -5.44
C ASN A 214 -3.38 -5.69 -5.67
N ALA A 215 -3.29 -5.02 -6.80
CA ALA A 215 -4.25 -4.00 -7.21
C ALA A 215 -5.63 -4.60 -7.51
N ALA A 216 -5.70 -5.75 -8.16
CA ALA A 216 -6.96 -6.49 -8.38
C ALA A 216 -7.68 -6.78 -7.07
N ALA A 217 -6.95 -7.20 -6.02
CA ALA A 217 -7.53 -7.37 -4.69
C ALA A 217 -8.13 -6.05 -4.16
N GLY A 218 -7.44 -4.93 -4.39
CA GLY A 218 -7.96 -3.60 -4.04
C GLY A 218 -9.26 -3.26 -4.76
N LEU A 219 -9.36 -3.57 -6.05
CA LEU A 219 -10.57 -3.36 -6.84
C LEU A 219 -11.73 -4.23 -6.34
N ILE A 220 -11.48 -5.49 -5.95
CA ILE A 220 -12.50 -6.38 -5.36
C ILE A 220 -12.97 -5.84 -4.00
N VAL A 221 -12.03 -5.51 -3.11
CA VAL A 221 -12.35 -5.00 -1.77
C VAL A 221 -13.05 -3.64 -1.85
N ASN A 222 -12.75 -2.84 -2.86
CA ASN A 222 -13.45 -1.56 -3.11
C ASN A 222 -14.77 -1.74 -3.88
N GLU A 223 -15.13 -2.97 -4.24
CA GLU A 223 -16.37 -3.33 -4.99
C GLU A 223 -16.47 -2.71 -6.39
N ASN A 224 -15.33 -2.39 -7.01
CA ASN A 224 -15.28 -1.97 -8.42
C ASN A 224 -15.42 -3.17 -9.37
N HIS A 225 -15.09 -4.37 -8.91
CA HIS A 225 -15.20 -5.62 -9.65
C HIS A 225 -15.75 -6.73 -8.75
N ILE A 226 -16.41 -7.71 -9.36
CA ILE A 226 -16.92 -8.92 -8.68
C ILE A 226 -16.09 -10.16 -9.04
N ASN A 227 -15.37 -10.12 -10.16
CA ASN A 227 -14.51 -11.21 -10.64
C ASN A 227 -13.04 -10.78 -10.55
N PHE A 228 -12.21 -11.63 -9.94
CA PHE A 228 -10.80 -11.32 -9.71
C PHE A 228 -9.98 -11.33 -11.02
N ALA A 229 -10.30 -12.23 -11.97
CA ALA A 229 -9.61 -12.26 -13.26
C ALA A 229 -9.85 -10.98 -14.06
N ASP A 230 -11.09 -10.47 -14.08
CA ASP A 230 -11.42 -9.21 -14.74
C ASP A 230 -10.72 -8.03 -14.06
N ALA A 231 -10.66 -8.02 -12.73
CA ALA A 231 -9.94 -7.00 -11.97
C ALA A 231 -8.44 -7.02 -12.28
N TYR A 232 -7.84 -8.20 -12.39
CA TYR A 232 -6.44 -8.37 -12.76
C TYR A 232 -6.16 -7.88 -14.19
N ASN A 233 -6.98 -8.28 -15.16
CA ASN A 233 -6.85 -7.86 -16.56
C ASN A 233 -6.99 -6.34 -16.69
N ASN A 234 -7.96 -5.73 -16.00
CA ASN A 234 -8.13 -4.27 -15.98
C ASN A 234 -6.89 -3.55 -15.41
N ALA A 235 -6.33 -4.05 -14.29
CA ALA A 235 -5.11 -3.48 -13.72
C ALA A 235 -3.92 -3.61 -14.68
N ARG A 236 -3.79 -4.74 -15.37
CA ARG A 236 -2.73 -4.98 -16.35
C ARG A 236 -2.85 -4.07 -17.58
N GLU A 237 -4.03 -3.94 -18.16
CA GLU A 237 -4.31 -3.04 -19.27
C GLU A 237 -4.02 -1.58 -18.87
N HIS A 238 -4.34 -1.20 -17.65
CA HIS A 238 -4.08 0.13 -17.13
C HIS A 238 -2.57 0.45 -17.05
N ILE A 239 -1.74 -0.50 -16.64
CA ILE A 239 -0.27 -0.40 -16.66
C ILE A 239 0.21 -0.29 -18.12
N LEU A 240 -0.18 -1.23 -18.99
CA LEU A 240 0.28 -1.28 -20.38
C LEU A 240 -0.10 -0.04 -21.19
N SER A 241 -1.20 0.63 -20.83
CA SER A 241 -1.63 1.89 -21.46
C SER A 241 -0.87 3.13 -20.98
N SER A 242 0.13 2.98 -20.11
CA SER A 242 0.91 4.07 -19.51
C SER A 242 0.06 5.14 -18.79
N LYS A 243 -1.17 4.81 -18.37
CA LYS A 243 -2.00 5.72 -17.59
C LYS A 243 -1.46 5.89 -16.17
N ALA A 244 -0.82 4.86 -15.63
CA ALA A 244 -0.25 4.86 -14.28
C ALA A 244 0.88 5.88 -14.15
N ILE A 245 1.78 6.01 -15.14
CA ILE A 245 2.88 6.99 -15.08
C ILE A 245 2.36 8.42 -15.12
N LYS A 246 1.36 8.72 -15.96
CA LYS A 246 0.73 10.04 -16.02
C LYS A 246 0.06 10.42 -14.71
N HIS A 247 -0.49 9.45 -14.00
CA HIS A 247 -1.08 9.68 -12.68
C HIS A 247 0.00 9.88 -11.62
N LEU A 248 1.09 9.11 -11.65
CA LEU A 248 2.24 9.29 -10.75
C LEU A 248 2.76 10.74 -10.81
N GLU A 249 2.89 11.32 -12.01
CA GLU A 249 3.29 12.73 -12.20
C GLU A 249 2.31 13.71 -11.52
N LYS A 250 1.00 13.42 -11.54
CA LYS A 250 0.00 14.23 -10.81
C LYS A 250 0.19 14.15 -9.30
N VAL A 251 0.42 12.94 -8.78
CA VAL A 251 0.68 12.72 -7.35
C VAL A 251 1.95 13.44 -6.90
N GLN A 252 3.03 13.34 -7.69
CA GLN A 252 4.30 14.03 -7.43
C GLN A 252 4.16 15.56 -7.38
N ASN A 253 3.28 16.14 -8.18
CA ASN A 253 3.09 17.59 -8.27
C ASN A 253 1.95 18.10 -7.39
N GLY A 254 1.11 17.24 -6.88
CA GLY A 254 -0.12 17.61 -6.15
C GLY A 254 0.13 18.49 -4.93
N TRP A 255 1.21 18.26 -4.19
CA TRP A 255 1.57 19.03 -3.01
C TRP A 255 2.04 20.48 -3.33
N LYS A 256 2.52 20.75 -4.55
CA LYS A 256 2.97 22.09 -4.96
C LYS A 256 1.81 23.09 -5.07
N CYS A 257 0.60 22.61 -5.32
CA CYS A 257 -0.59 23.46 -5.43
C CYS A 257 -1.17 23.88 -4.07
N SER A 258 -1.05 23.05 -3.03
CA SER A 258 -1.55 23.37 -1.69
C SER A 258 -0.75 24.52 -1.03
N TRP A 259 0.53 24.61 -1.29
CA TRP A 259 1.40 25.66 -0.75
C TRP A 259 1.03 27.08 -1.25
N LYS A 260 0.60 27.20 -2.51
CA LYS A 260 0.20 28.51 -3.07
C LYS A 260 -1.10 29.05 -2.50
N ASN A 261 -2.01 28.18 -2.06
CA ASN A 261 -3.29 28.59 -1.45
C ASN A 261 -3.12 28.94 0.03
N ASN A 262 -2.36 28.17 0.81
CA ASN A 262 -2.08 28.46 2.22
C ASN A 262 -1.24 29.71 2.43
N SER A 263 -0.34 30.06 1.50
CA SER A 263 0.41 31.30 1.57
C SER A 263 -0.47 32.55 1.31
N LYS A 264 -1.50 32.42 0.45
CA LYS A 264 -2.44 33.53 0.18
C LYS A 264 -3.42 33.76 1.34
N GLU A 265 -3.84 32.74 2.06
CA GLU A 265 -4.71 32.88 3.24
C GLU A 265 -3.95 33.42 4.46
N LYS A 266 -2.73 32.95 4.72
CA LYS A 266 -1.90 33.51 5.82
C LYS A 266 -1.52 35.00 5.63
N PHE A 267 -1.54 35.50 4.40
CA PHE A 267 -1.30 36.94 4.12
C PHE A 267 -2.57 37.79 4.24
N LYS A 268 -3.76 37.23 4.14
CA LYS A 268 -5.03 37.97 4.32
C LYS A 268 -5.35 38.24 5.79
N ASP A 269 -5.04 37.31 6.69
CA ASP A 269 -5.30 37.46 8.12
C ASP A 269 -4.37 38.45 8.83
N LYS A 270 -3.23 38.81 8.23
CA LYS A 270 -2.32 39.85 8.79
C LYS A 270 -2.67 41.30 8.43
N LYS A 271 -3.66 41.54 7.55
CA LYS A 271 -4.07 42.90 7.13
C LYS A 271 -5.24 43.48 7.90
N PHE A 272 -5.81 42.77 8.89
CA PHE A 272 -6.95 43.24 9.67
C PHE A 272 -6.65 43.38 11.19
N LYS A 273 -5.43 43.66 11.58
CA LYS A 273 -5.12 44.15 12.94
C LYS A 273 -4.16 45.34 12.82
N LYS A 274 -4.74 46.49 12.61
CA LYS A 274 -4.26 47.83 12.98
C LYS A 274 -5.42 48.63 13.46
#